data_511a0f7867b9c59f5ff7404eb9834695
#
_entry.id   511a0f7867b9c59f5ff7404eb9834695
#
_cell.length_a   1.000
_cell.length_b   1.000
_cell.length_c   1.000
_cell.angle_alpha   90.00
_cell.angle_beta   90.00
_cell.angle_gamma   90.00
#
_symmetry.space_group_name_H-M   'P 1'
#
loop_
_entity.id
_entity.type
_entity.pdbx_description
1 polymer ?
#
loop_
_entity_poly.entity_id
_entity_poly.type
_entity_poly.pdbx_seq_one_letter_code
_entity_poly.pdbx_strand_id
1 'polypeptide(L)'
;MRAINKIIIHCTATPEGRTVTVADVDKWHREKGWNGIGYHYLIGLNGEIWKGRNESIIGAHTEGQNTNSIGIAYVGGMTKDMKSAKDTRT
;
A
#
# COMPACT_ATOMS: atom_id res chain seq x y z
N MET A 1 18.37 -7.09 11.61
CA MET A 1 16.95 -7.29 11.29
C MET A 1 16.09 -6.51 12.27
N ARG A 2 15.13 -5.75 11.78
CA ARG A 2 14.24 -5.00 12.67
C ARG A 2 13.18 -5.93 13.28
N ALA A 3 12.72 -5.58 14.47
CA ALA A 3 11.64 -6.34 15.12
C ALA A 3 10.30 -5.95 14.53
N ILE A 4 9.53 -6.94 14.10
CA ILE A 4 8.22 -6.75 13.52
C ILE A 4 7.20 -7.45 14.41
N ASN A 5 6.22 -6.72 14.91
CA ASN A 5 5.21 -7.27 15.81
C ASN A 5 3.77 -6.96 15.37
N LYS A 6 3.58 -6.31 14.21
CA LYS A 6 2.24 -6.04 13.69
C LYS A 6 2.24 -5.94 12.17
N ILE A 7 1.08 -6.22 11.61
CA ILE A 7 0.79 -6.05 10.18
C ILE A 7 -0.35 -5.04 10.09
N ILE A 8 -0.17 -4.01 9.26
CA ILE A 8 -1.19 -2.98 9.07
C ILE A 8 -1.68 -3.08 7.63
N ILE A 9 -2.98 -3.20 7.48
CA ILE A 9 -3.62 -3.34 6.16
C ILE A 9 -4.13 -1.97 5.70
N HIS A 10 -3.80 -1.62 4.47
CA HIS A 10 -4.21 -0.39 3.82
C HIS A 10 -4.91 -0.67 2.50
N CYS A 11 -5.54 0.34 1.94
CA CYS A 11 -5.94 0.33 0.53
C CYS A 11 -5.17 1.43 -0.20
N THR A 12 -5.10 1.34 -1.52
CA THR A 12 -4.45 2.39 -2.33
C THR A 12 -5.34 3.63 -2.47
N ALA A 13 -6.60 3.54 -2.04
CA ALA A 13 -7.61 4.61 -2.20
C ALA A 13 -7.78 5.01 -3.66
N THR A 14 -7.87 4.01 -4.52
CA THR A 14 -8.06 4.18 -5.97
C THR A 14 -9.44 3.69 -6.40
N PRO A 15 -9.94 4.13 -7.57
CA PRO A 15 -11.27 3.71 -8.03
C PRO A 15 -11.38 2.20 -8.21
N GLU A 16 -12.54 1.66 -7.86
CA GLU A 16 -12.85 0.26 -8.04
C GLU A 16 -12.58 -0.17 -9.49
N GLY A 17 -11.87 -1.30 -9.66
CA GLY A 17 -11.57 -1.86 -10.97
C GLY A 17 -10.37 -1.25 -11.69
N ARG A 18 -9.79 -0.17 -11.17
CA ARG A 18 -8.60 0.44 -11.76
C ARG A 18 -7.36 -0.39 -11.41
N THR A 19 -6.58 -0.75 -12.43
CA THR A 19 -5.30 -1.42 -12.23
C THR A 19 -4.27 -0.44 -11.68
N VAL A 20 -3.58 -0.84 -10.62
CA VAL A 20 -2.51 -0.05 -9.99
C VAL A 20 -1.34 -1.00 -9.76
N THR A 21 -0.15 -0.59 -10.16
CA THR A 21 1.07 -1.39 -10.01
C THR A 21 1.98 -0.84 -8.92
N VAL A 22 2.98 -1.64 -8.53
CA VAL A 22 4.03 -1.16 -7.60
C VAL A 22 4.70 0.09 -8.17
N ALA A 23 4.96 0.12 -9.49
CA ALA A 23 5.58 1.28 -10.13
C ALA A 23 4.73 2.55 -9.98
N ASP A 24 3.40 2.41 -10.08
CA ASP A 24 2.49 3.55 -9.90
C ASP A 24 2.57 4.09 -8.47
N VAL A 25 2.47 3.21 -7.48
CA VAL A 25 2.51 3.60 -6.07
C VAL A 25 3.89 4.19 -5.72
N ASP A 26 4.95 3.56 -6.21
CA ASP A 26 6.32 4.04 -6.01
C ASP A 26 6.47 5.47 -6.52
N LYS A 27 5.97 5.73 -7.73
CA LYS A 27 5.99 7.08 -8.32
C LYS A 27 5.23 8.08 -7.45
N TRP A 28 4.01 7.73 -7.01
CA TRP A 28 3.19 8.63 -6.20
C TRP A 28 3.86 8.95 -4.86
N HIS A 29 4.48 7.95 -4.23
CA HIS A 29 5.18 8.17 -2.97
C HIS A 29 6.45 9.00 -3.15
N ARG A 30 7.18 8.82 -4.26
CA ARG A 30 8.34 9.67 -4.56
C ARG A 30 7.93 11.12 -4.81
N GLU A 31 6.77 11.34 -5.41
CA GLU A 31 6.23 12.69 -5.61
C GLU A 31 5.91 13.38 -4.28
N LYS A 32 5.69 12.61 -3.22
CA LYS A 32 5.52 13.14 -1.85
C LYS A 32 6.84 13.39 -1.13
N GLY A 33 7.97 13.12 -1.77
CA GLY A 33 9.31 13.27 -1.17
C GLY A 33 9.79 12.03 -0.43
N TRP A 34 9.13 10.89 -0.57
CA TRP A 34 9.55 9.63 0.08
C TRP A 34 10.54 8.87 -0.80
N ASN A 35 11.22 7.89 -0.22
CA ASN A 35 12.24 7.07 -0.91
C ASN A 35 11.62 5.94 -1.74
N GLY A 36 10.44 6.14 -2.30
CA GLY A 36 9.73 5.16 -3.08
C GLY A 36 8.52 4.62 -2.33
N ILE A 37 7.97 3.49 -2.80
CA ILE A 37 6.79 2.88 -2.22
C ILE A 37 6.96 2.65 -0.71
N GLY A 38 5.99 3.12 0.07
CA GLY A 38 6.02 3.00 1.53
C GLY A 38 5.47 1.68 2.06
N TYR A 39 4.73 0.93 1.24
CA TYR A 39 4.21 -0.39 1.62
C TYR A 39 5.24 -1.47 1.35
N HIS A 40 5.23 -2.52 2.16
CA HIS A 40 6.11 -3.66 1.94
C HIS A 40 5.53 -4.63 0.90
N TYR A 41 4.20 -4.69 0.79
CA TYR A 41 3.51 -5.52 -0.18
C TYR A 41 2.31 -4.79 -0.76
N LEU A 42 2.02 -5.07 -2.03
CA LEU A 42 0.84 -4.58 -2.71
C LEU A 42 0.07 -5.78 -3.25
N ILE A 43 -1.23 -5.83 -2.98
CA ILE A 43 -2.10 -6.91 -3.46
C ILE A 43 -2.91 -6.36 -4.64
N GLY A 44 -2.74 -6.96 -5.81
CA GLY A 44 -3.42 -6.56 -7.04
C GLY A 44 -4.89 -6.98 -7.06
N LEU A 45 -5.59 -6.54 -8.10
CA LEU A 45 -7.03 -6.80 -8.26
C LEU A 45 -7.39 -8.28 -8.28
N ASN A 46 -6.50 -9.12 -8.81
CA ASN A 46 -6.73 -10.57 -8.93
C ASN A 46 -6.08 -11.36 -7.79
N GLY A 47 -5.67 -10.70 -6.71
CA GLY A 47 -5.03 -11.35 -5.58
C GLY A 47 -3.52 -11.54 -5.74
N GLU A 48 -2.91 -10.99 -6.78
CA GLU A 48 -1.45 -11.06 -6.94
C GLU A 48 -0.78 -10.32 -5.78
N ILE A 49 0.31 -10.88 -5.29
CA ILE A 49 1.09 -10.27 -4.21
C ILE A 49 2.42 -9.79 -4.79
N TRP A 50 2.64 -8.48 -4.74
CA TRP A 50 3.86 -7.87 -5.26
C TRP A 50 4.67 -7.26 -4.12
N LYS A 51 6.00 -7.41 -4.19
CA LYS A 51 6.90 -6.79 -3.23
C LYS A 51 7.06 -5.30 -3.53
N GLY A 52 6.95 -4.50 -2.47
CA GLY A 52 7.27 -3.09 -2.50
C GLY A 52 8.60 -2.84 -1.79
N ARG A 53 8.55 -2.12 -0.66
CA ARG A 53 9.75 -1.87 0.15
C ARG A 53 10.22 -3.15 0.80
N ASN A 54 11.55 -3.35 0.89
CA ASN A 54 12.10 -4.52 1.57
C ASN A 54 11.66 -4.55 3.03
N GLU A 55 11.31 -5.74 3.54
CA GLU A 55 10.82 -5.89 4.92
C GLU A 55 11.84 -5.46 5.98
N SER A 56 13.13 -5.50 5.66
CA SER A 56 14.17 -5.06 6.59
C SER A 56 14.23 -3.54 6.74
N ILE A 57 13.51 -2.82 5.89
CA ILE A 57 13.48 -1.36 5.89
C ILE A 57 12.14 -0.89 6.46
N ILE A 58 12.20 0.07 7.40
CA ILE A 58 11.00 0.67 7.98
C ILE A 58 10.16 1.29 6.87
N GLY A 59 8.86 1.01 6.86
CA GLY A 59 7.95 1.51 5.85
C GLY A 59 7.61 3.00 6.03
N ALA A 60 6.83 3.51 5.09
CA ALA A 60 6.26 4.86 5.17
C ALA A 60 4.78 4.73 4.82
N HIS A 61 4.00 4.12 5.69
CA HIS A 61 2.58 3.85 5.42
C HIS A 61 1.66 4.24 6.58
N THR A 62 2.14 4.34 7.82
CA THR A 62 1.34 4.72 8.98
C THR A 62 2.21 5.49 9.96
N GLU A 63 2.02 6.80 10.02
CA GLU A 63 2.80 7.64 10.92
C GLU A 63 2.71 7.14 12.36
N GLY A 64 3.85 7.03 13.02
CA GLY A 64 3.94 6.57 14.40
C GLY A 64 3.90 5.05 14.57
N GLN A 65 3.61 4.29 13.52
CA GLN A 65 3.48 2.83 13.59
C GLN A 65 4.44 2.08 12.67
N ASN A 66 5.24 2.80 11.90
CA ASN A 66 6.09 2.18 10.88
C ASN A 66 7.24 1.33 11.44
N THR A 67 7.76 1.69 12.61
CA THR A 67 8.99 1.10 13.15
C THR A 67 8.93 -0.42 13.32
N ASN A 68 7.79 -0.95 13.78
CA ASN A 68 7.63 -2.37 14.12
C ASN A 68 6.55 -3.07 13.29
N SER A 69 6.22 -2.55 12.10
CA SER A 69 5.14 -3.10 11.31
C SER A 69 5.53 -3.41 9.87
N ILE A 70 4.70 -4.27 9.25
CA ILE A 70 4.70 -4.47 7.81
C ILE A 70 3.41 -3.82 7.29
N GLY A 71 3.53 -2.99 6.26
CA GLY A 71 2.40 -2.39 5.59
C GLY A 71 2.02 -3.16 4.34
N ILE A 72 0.77 -3.60 4.27
CA ILE A 72 0.23 -4.31 3.10
C ILE A 72 -0.95 -3.48 2.58
N ALA A 73 -0.91 -3.09 1.31
CA ALA A 73 -2.00 -2.36 0.69
C ALA A 73 -2.66 -3.23 -0.38
N TYR A 74 -3.99 -3.19 -0.44
CA TYR A 74 -4.71 -3.77 -1.58
C TYR A 74 -5.14 -2.65 -2.54
N VAL A 75 -5.18 -2.99 -3.83
CA VAL A 75 -5.60 -2.04 -4.86
C VAL A 75 -7.11 -1.82 -4.79
N GLY A 76 -7.52 -0.57 -4.67
CA GLY A 76 -8.92 -0.20 -4.58
C GLY A 76 -9.22 0.70 -3.38
N GLY A 77 -10.40 0.54 -2.81
CA GLY A 77 -10.82 1.25 -1.60
C GLY A 77 -11.77 2.42 -1.84
N MET A 78 -12.05 2.76 -3.11
CA MET A 78 -12.95 3.86 -3.45
C MET A 78 -13.98 3.42 -4.48
N THR A 79 -15.14 4.10 -4.51
CA THR A 79 -16.11 3.91 -5.57
C THR A 79 -15.52 4.34 -6.91
N LYS A 80 -16.13 3.88 -8.02
CA LYS A 80 -15.62 4.20 -9.37
C LYS A 80 -15.56 5.69 -9.65
N ASP A 81 -16.43 6.48 -9.04
CA ASP A 81 -16.46 7.93 -9.21
C ASP A 81 -15.58 8.69 -8.20
N MET A 82 -14.91 7.97 -7.31
CA MET A 82 -14.03 8.52 -6.27
C MET A 82 -14.74 9.38 -5.22
N LYS A 83 -16.06 9.28 -5.11
CA LYS A 83 -16.82 10.12 -4.16
C LYS A 83 -16.89 9.53 -2.76
N SER A 84 -16.76 8.21 -2.62
CA SER A 84 -16.89 7.53 -1.34
C SER A 84 -15.87 6.42 -1.18
N ALA A 85 -15.49 6.15 0.06
CA ALA A 85 -14.74 4.95 0.38
C ALA A 85 -15.66 3.73 0.20
N LYS A 86 -15.09 2.62 -0.24
CA LYS A 86 -15.82 1.37 -0.45
C LYS A 86 -14.89 0.20 -0.17
N ASP A 87 -15.39 -0.84 0.50
CA ASP A 87 -14.63 -2.08 0.61
C ASP A 87 -14.72 -2.82 -0.73
N THR A 88 -13.63 -2.78 -1.49
CA THR A 88 -13.55 -3.38 -2.83
C THR A 88 -12.84 -4.74 -2.81
N ARG A 89 -12.54 -5.26 -1.63
CA ARG A 89 -11.95 -6.59 -1.49
C ARG A 89 -12.99 -7.65 -1.85
N THR A 90 -12.57 -8.68 -2.51
CA THR A 90 -13.44 -9.80 -2.90
C THR A 90 -13.15 -11.03 -2.03
#